data_839055282f1c87f933f4f6e52241c5ec
#
_entry.id   839055282f1c87f933f4f6e52241c5ec
#
_cell.length_a   1.000
_cell.length_b   1.000
_cell.length_c   1.000
_cell.angle_alpha   90.00
_cell.angle_beta   90.00
_cell.angle_gamma   90.00
#
_symmetry.space_group_name_H-M   'P 1'
#
loop_
_entity.id
_entity.type
_entity.pdbx_description
1 polymer ?
#
loop_
_entity_poly.entity_id
_entity_poly.type
_entity_poly.pdbx_seq_one_letter_code
_entity_poly.pdbx_strand_id
1 'polypeptide(L)'
;MTTSRILFPIAIALLAGMAMGLSGCGQPAAKAELTPVSERALDPAMDSSTVRWAEGFGFEAEGTILWLAHDGDTTRWVQGKIPAACSDCIGLPVSTELELATWSTTHVPFVRAVEATDLWVASGYLSRIEPDSTANPVDLGGDAGMDEERLLISGADVLTSYPFGDPMTGVSQRTGVPVMAMAEYAEAHPLGRAEFVKVFGWLTGHMKEADAVFNSLESAYLEAKAIAMSEAEKEGRPIVFTGSSKGGKWTAPAGDGLVARLIADAGGEYAFDSRRAEALGLNRVGPNYEVEAEQCALFAAECDAFGKVVHAAEGWTVSDAVSEAPWFDVEGRVVFHCNTAEVDYFGQAILEPHEMLADLVHLLHPSSGRRDFVYFQPTTP
;
A
#
# COMPACT_ATOMS: atom_id res chain seq x y z
N MET A 1 35.53 -26.59 -0.65
CA MET A 1 35.28 -25.46 0.27
C MET A 1 33.89 -24.96 -0.06
N THR A 2 32.92 -25.49 0.66
CA THR A 2 31.49 -25.34 0.45
C THR A 2 31.00 -24.22 1.35
N THR A 3 30.69 -23.06 0.78
CA THR A 3 30.04 -21.96 1.49
C THR A 3 28.56 -22.24 1.54
N SER A 4 28.10 -22.66 2.71
CA SER A 4 26.68 -22.80 3.04
C SER A 4 26.04 -21.40 3.10
N ARG A 5 25.19 -21.07 2.13
CA ARG A 5 24.31 -19.90 2.20
C ARG A 5 23.15 -20.25 3.12
N ILE A 6 23.10 -19.61 4.26
CA ILE A 6 21.98 -19.69 5.19
C ILE A 6 20.85 -18.87 4.57
N LEU A 7 19.86 -19.56 4.02
CA LEU A 7 18.58 -19.00 3.62
C LEU A 7 17.78 -18.71 4.90
N PHE A 8 17.72 -17.45 5.31
CA PHE A 8 16.71 -17.00 6.25
C PHE A 8 15.39 -16.79 5.48
N PRO A 9 14.30 -17.37 5.93
CA PRO A 9 13.00 -17.07 5.36
C PRO A 9 12.66 -15.61 5.67
N ILE A 10 12.40 -14.83 4.64
CA ILE A 10 11.84 -13.48 4.75
C ILE A 10 10.46 -13.64 5.39
N ALA A 11 10.40 -13.40 6.69
CA ALA A 11 9.12 -13.24 7.36
C ALA A 11 8.51 -11.94 6.83
N ILE A 12 7.56 -12.08 5.91
CA ILE A 12 6.62 -11.01 5.61
C ILE A 12 5.97 -10.66 6.94
N ALA A 13 6.38 -9.55 7.53
CA ALA A 13 5.77 -9.01 8.73
C ALA A 13 4.39 -8.47 8.36
N LEU A 14 3.43 -9.37 8.21
CA LEU A 14 2.03 -9.06 8.42
C LEU A 14 1.91 -8.66 9.89
N LEU A 15 1.63 -7.39 10.13
CA LEU A 15 1.44 -6.74 11.42
C LEU A 15 0.69 -7.67 12.41
N ALA A 16 1.43 -8.25 13.34
CA ALA A 16 0.86 -8.82 14.55
C ALA A 16 1.18 -7.85 15.68
N GLY A 17 0.28 -6.90 15.93
CA GLY A 17 0.31 -6.08 17.12
C GLY A 17 0.12 -6.98 18.36
N MET A 18 1.10 -7.01 19.25
CA MET A 18 0.93 -7.52 20.60
C MET A 18 0.10 -6.49 21.38
N ALA A 19 -1.18 -6.77 21.57
CA ALA A 19 -2.00 -6.07 22.55
C ALA A 19 -1.69 -6.64 23.94
N MET A 20 -0.96 -5.89 24.76
CA MET A 20 -0.98 -6.08 26.21
C MET A 20 -2.29 -5.47 26.76
N GLY A 21 -3.11 -6.32 27.36
CA GLY A 21 -4.37 -5.91 27.96
C GLY A 21 -4.19 -4.99 29.15
N LEU A 22 -4.88 -3.87 29.12
CA LEU A 22 -5.31 -3.14 30.30
C LEU A 22 -6.84 -3.02 30.24
N SER A 23 -7.50 -3.66 31.19
CA SER A 23 -8.95 -3.58 31.39
C SER A 23 -9.35 -2.16 31.79
N GLY A 24 -10.03 -1.46 30.91
CA GLY A 24 -10.74 -0.23 31.22
C GLY A 24 -12.16 -0.30 30.67
N CYS A 25 -13.16 -0.28 31.55
CA CYS A 25 -14.57 -0.15 31.18
C CYS A 25 -14.80 1.19 30.48
N GLY A 26 -15.10 1.18 29.20
CA GLY A 26 -15.53 2.33 28.42
C GLY A 26 -16.78 1.97 27.61
N GLN A 27 -17.77 2.86 27.63
CA GLN A 27 -19.06 2.74 26.98
C GLN A 27 -18.95 2.49 25.47
N PRO A 28 -19.95 1.86 24.82
CA PRO A 28 -19.91 1.59 23.38
C PRO A 28 -19.97 2.91 22.59
N ALA A 29 -18.99 3.11 21.74
CA ALA A 29 -18.96 4.20 20.77
C ALA A 29 -20.07 4.00 19.74
N ALA A 30 -20.71 5.11 19.35
CA ALA A 30 -21.78 5.15 18.38
C ALA A 30 -21.30 4.61 17.02
N LYS A 31 -22.13 3.77 16.40
CA LYS A 31 -21.92 3.28 15.02
C LYS A 31 -21.76 4.46 14.07
N ALA A 32 -20.57 4.61 13.49
CA ALA A 32 -20.40 5.45 12.33
C ALA A 32 -21.00 4.69 11.13
N GLU A 33 -22.09 5.20 10.56
CA GLU A 33 -22.61 4.76 9.28
C GLU A 33 -21.58 5.13 8.21
N LEU A 34 -21.00 4.12 7.56
CA LEU A 34 -20.17 4.30 6.36
C LEU A 34 -21.07 4.85 5.25
N THR A 35 -21.04 6.15 5.06
CA THR A 35 -21.61 6.77 3.86
C THR A 35 -20.86 6.28 2.63
N PRO A 36 -21.53 5.79 1.57
CA PRO A 36 -20.86 5.44 0.34
C PRO A 36 -20.14 6.68 -0.19
N VAL A 37 -18.84 6.55 -0.46
CA VAL A 37 -18.05 7.59 -1.13
C VAL A 37 -18.74 7.88 -2.46
N SER A 38 -19.36 9.05 -2.60
CA SER A 38 -19.99 9.44 -3.83
C SER A 38 -18.90 9.64 -4.88
N GLU A 39 -19.00 8.93 -6.00
CA GLU A 39 -18.16 9.13 -7.17
C GLU A 39 -18.28 10.61 -7.59
N ARG A 40 -17.24 11.38 -7.32
CA ARG A 40 -17.15 12.77 -7.76
C ARG A 40 -16.74 12.79 -9.23
N ALA A 41 -17.57 13.37 -10.07
CA ALA A 41 -17.22 13.65 -11.46
C ALA A 41 -15.98 14.56 -11.49
N LEU A 42 -15.00 14.20 -12.33
CA LEU A 42 -13.77 14.96 -12.53
C LEU A 42 -14.09 16.39 -13.01
N ASP A 43 -13.73 17.39 -12.23
CA ASP A 43 -13.77 18.80 -12.64
C ASP A 43 -12.35 19.17 -13.14
N PRO A 44 -12.17 19.52 -14.43
CA PRO A 44 -10.86 19.79 -15.00
C PRO A 44 -10.17 21.08 -14.51
N ALA A 45 -10.78 21.79 -13.57
CA ALA A 45 -10.25 23.04 -13.00
C ALA A 45 -9.83 22.89 -11.52
N MET A 46 -9.63 21.67 -11.01
CA MET A 46 -9.27 21.48 -9.60
C MET A 46 -7.83 21.93 -9.30
N ASP A 47 -7.72 22.73 -8.23
CA ASP A 47 -6.46 23.19 -7.64
C ASP A 47 -5.55 22.00 -7.27
N SER A 48 -4.25 22.10 -7.57
CA SER A 48 -3.20 21.10 -7.28
C SER A 48 -3.10 20.70 -5.80
N SER A 49 -3.60 21.53 -4.88
CA SER A 49 -3.69 21.23 -3.44
C SER A 49 -4.84 20.30 -3.06
N THR A 50 -5.71 19.89 -4.01
CA THR A 50 -6.86 19.05 -3.70
C THR A 50 -6.50 17.58 -3.64
N VAL A 51 -6.72 16.96 -2.47
CA VAL A 51 -6.65 15.51 -2.27
C VAL A 51 -8.03 14.91 -2.53
N ARG A 52 -8.11 13.84 -3.31
CA ARG A 52 -9.37 13.26 -3.80
C ARG A 52 -9.70 11.90 -3.21
N TRP A 53 -8.69 11.09 -2.95
CA TRP A 53 -8.83 9.68 -2.59
C TRP A 53 -8.15 9.32 -1.27
N ALA A 54 -7.02 9.95 -0.96
CA ALA A 54 -6.30 9.68 0.27
C ALA A 54 -7.05 10.25 1.48
N GLU A 55 -7.05 9.50 2.57
CA GLU A 55 -7.60 9.89 3.86
C GLU A 55 -6.50 10.23 4.89
N GLY A 56 -5.28 9.72 4.65
CA GLY A 56 -4.14 9.85 5.56
C GLY A 56 -3.33 11.13 5.40
N PHE A 57 -3.65 12.01 4.42
CA PHE A 57 -2.99 13.30 4.28
C PHE A 57 -3.89 14.34 3.61
N GLY A 58 -3.49 15.61 3.72
CA GLY A 58 -4.11 16.71 2.97
C GLY A 58 -3.37 18.01 3.15
N PHE A 59 -3.89 19.05 2.49
CA PHE A 59 -3.29 20.37 2.51
C PHE A 59 -4.27 21.39 3.14
N GLU A 60 -3.70 22.30 3.94
CA GLU A 60 -4.40 23.44 4.53
C GLU A 60 -3.74 24.74 4.05
N ALA A 61 -4.41 25.87 4.24
CA ALA A 61 -3.91 27.21 3.93
C ALA A 61 -3.31 27.32 2.51
N GLU A 62 -4.11 26.95 1.50
CA GLU A 62 -3.74 27.01 0.07
C GLU A 62 -2.45 26.22 -0.24
N GLY A 63 -2.28 25.04 0.38
CA GLY A 63 -1.14 24.17 0.14
C GLY A 63 0.12 24.49 0.98
N THR A 64 0.05 25.50 1.85
CA THR A 64 1.20 25.88 2.68
C THR A 64 1.45 24.92 3.84
N ILE A 65 0.40 24.27 4.35
CA ILE A 65 0.47 23.31 5.45
C ILE A 65 0.08 21.93 4.90
N LEU A 66 1.00 20.96 5.06
CA LEU A 66 0.72 19.53 4.86
C LEU A 66 0.35 18.93 6.21
N TRP A 67 -0.77 18.21 6.29
CA TRP A 67 -1.07 17.37 7.44
C TRP A 67 -0.99 15.89 7.05
N LEU A 68 -0.55 15.07 8.00
CA LEU A 68 -0.50 13.61 7.90
C LEU A 68 -1.22 13.02 9.10
N ALA A 69 -2.09 12.04 8.88
CA ALA A 69 -2.87 11.38 9.92
C ALA A 69 -2.67 9.85 9.90
N HIS A 70 -2.55 9.27 11.10
CA HIS A 70 -2.51 7.82 11.30
C HIS A 70 -2.94 7.46 12.72
N ASP A 71 -3.79 6.45 12.88
CA ASP A 71 -4.27 5.90 14.16
C ASP A 71 -4.79 6.95 15.17
N GLY A 72 -5.42 8.01 14.63
CA GLY A 72 -5.99 9.11 15.43
C GLY A 72 -5.00 10.23 15.76
N ASP A 73 -3.73 10.08 15.45
CA ASP A 73 -2.73 11.13 15.55
C ASP A 73 -2.63 11.93 14.25
N THR A 74 -2.37 13.23 14.36
CA THR A 74 -2.17 14.12 13.19
C THR A 74 -0.95 14.98 13.41
N THR A 75 -0.06 15.02 12.44
CA THR A 75 1.09 15.92 12.40
C THR A 75 0.89 16.96 11.30
N ARG A 76 1.35 18.21 11.54
CA ARG A 76 1.28 19.31 10.57
C ARG A 76 2.67 19.80 10.26
N TRP A 77 2.93 20.05 8.98
CA TRP A 77 4.25 20.37 8.46
C TRP A 77 4.20 21.64 7.63
N VAL A 78 5.22 22.48 7.76
CA VAL A 78 5.38 23.69 6.95
C VAL A 78 6.82 23.81 6.48
N GLN A 79 7.02 24.30 5.29
CA GLN A 79 8.34 24.67 4.80
C GLN A 79 8.64 26.13 5.23
N GLY A 80 9.72 26.29 5.99
CA GLY A 80 10.13 27.59 6.46
C GLY A 80 9.46 28.04 7.77
N LYS A 81 9.01 29.31 7.81
CA LYS A 81 8.54 29.91 9.06
C LYS A 81 7.17 29.36 9.45
N ILE A 82 7.07 28.84 10.67
CA ILE A 82 5.80 28.37 11.24
C ILE A 82 4.82 29.55 11.36
N PRO A 83 3.63 29.44 10.74
CA PRO A 83 2.59 30.46 10.86
C PRO A 83 2.11 30.60 12.31
N ALA A 84 1.80 31.83 12.74
CA ALA A 84 1.27 32.06 14.10
C ALA A 84 -0.06 31.33 14.37
N ALA A 85 -0.80 30.99 13.31
CA ALA A 85 -2.05 30.23 13.40
C ALA A 85 -1.83 28.71 13.57
N CYS A 86 -0.63 28.19 13.38
CA CYS A 86 -0.30 26.76 13.51
C CYS A 86 0.80 26.55 14.56
N SER A 87 0.41 26.57 15.83
CA SER A 87 1.35 26.42 16.94
C SER A 87 1.93 25.01 17.11
N ASP A 88 1.28 24.01 16.52
CA ASP A 88 1.63 22.59 16.53
C ASP A 88 2.35 22.13 15.24
N CYS A 89 2.56 23.05 14.29
CA CYS A 89 3.28 22.74 13.07
C CYS A 89 4.77 22.43 13.33
N ILE A 90 5.28 21.45 12.61
CA ILE A 90 6.71 21.11 12.52
C ILE A 90 7.30 21.88 11.33
N GLY A 91 8.32 22.70 11.60
CA GLY A 91 8.99 23.46 10.55
C GLY A 91 10.06 22.62 9.86
N LEU A 92 10.04 22.62 8.54
CA LEU A 92 11.13 22.14 7.69
C LEU A 92 12.00 23.34 7.27
N PRO A 93 13.22 23.15 6.77
CA PRO A 93 14.03 24.23 6.21
C PRO A 93 13.30 25.08 5.18
N VAL A 94 13.73 26.33 5.00
CA VAL A 94 13.21 27.22 3.95
C VAL A 94 13.83 26.81 2.63
N SER A 95 13.25 25.83 1.99
CA SER A 95 13.63 25.38 0.65
C SER A 95 12.40 24.86 -0.07
N THR A 96 12.32 25.10 -1.35
CA THR A 96 11.33 24.46 -2.22
C THR A 96 11.82 23.11 -2.75
N GLU A 97 13.10 22.82 -2.52
CA GLU A 97 13.79 21.59 -2.94
C GLU A 97 14.50 21.03 -1.70
N LEU A 98 13.79 20.22 -0.90
CA LEU A 98 14.34 19.61 0.29
C LEU A 98 15.13 18.36 -0.06
N GLU A 99 16.31 18.21 0.53
CA GLU A 99 17.08 16.97 0.42
C GLU A 99 16.43 15.88 1.28
N LEU A 100 16.09 14.75 0.65
CA LEU A 100 15.31 13.69 1.25
C LEU A 100 16.16 12.49 1.64
N ALA A 101 15.96 12.00 2.86
CA ALA A 101 16.29 10.64 3.23
C ALA A 101 15.01 9.79 3.28
N THR A 102 15.07 8.53 2.81
CA THR A 102 13.94 7.60 2.88
C THR A 102 14.31 6.42 3.77
N TRP A 103 13.46 6.07 4.74
CA TRP A 103 13.63 4.82 5.51
C TRP A 103 12.79 3.68 4.95
N SER A 104 11.69 3.98 4.26
CA SER A 104 10.87 2.99 3.58
C SER A 104 11.24 2.86 2.10
N THR A 105 11.42 1.63 1.62
CA THR A 105 11.62 1.36 0.20
C THR A 105 10.39 1.71 -0.63
N THR A 106 9.19 1.74 -0.02
CA THR A 106 7.93 2.12 -0.67
C THR A 106 7.87 3.59 -1.04
N HIS A 107 8.72 4.43 -0.43
CA HIS A 107 8.78 5.87 -0.72
C HIS A 107 9.62 6.20 -1.97
N VAL A 108 10.53 5.32 -2.37
CA VAL A 108 11.45 5.58 -3.48
C VAL A 108 10.73 5.75 -4.83
N PRO A 109 9.72 4.95 -5.17
CA PRO A 109 8.93 5.18 -6.39
C PRO A 109 8.29 6.57 -6.46
N PHE A 110 7.83 7.12 -5.33
CA PHE A 110 7.28 8.47 -5.31
C PHE A 110 8.34 9.53 -5.65
N VAL A 111 9.55 9.42 -5.06
CA VAL A 111 10.66 10.32 -5.36
C VAL A 111 11.03 10.29 -6.84
N ARG A 112 11.08 9.09 -7.43
CA ARG A 112 11.35 8.89 -8.86
C ARG A 112 10.25 9.47 -9.73
N ALA A 113 8.99 9.25 -9.36
CA ALA A 113 7.84 9.69 -10.13
C ALA A 113 7.71 11.22 -10.21
N VAL A 114 8.16 11.94 -9.19
CA VAL A 114 8.19 13.41 -9.20
C VAL A 114 9.50 13.98 -9.76
N GLU A 115 10.34 13.13 -10.38
CA GLU A 115 11.63 13.54 -10.99
C GLU A 115 12.61 14.22 -10.02
N ALA A 116 12.59 13.80 -8.73
CA ALA A 116 13.38 14.40 -7.65
C ALA A 116 14.51 13.48 -7.15
N THR A 117 15.06 12.62 -8.02
CA THR A 117 16.13 11.67 -7.66
C THR A 117 17.44 12.31 -7.28
N ASP A 118 17.70 13.53 -7.74
CA ASP A 118 18.85 14.35 -7.37
C ASP A 118 18.75 14.92 -5.94
N LEU A 119 17.53 15.03 -5.41
CA LEU A 119 17.24 15.42 -4.03
C LEU A 119 17.22 14.22 -3.06
N TRP A 120 17.30 13.01 -3.56
CA TRP A 120 17.31 11.79 -2.74
C TRP A 120 18.73 11.45 -2.29
N VAL A 121 19.11 11.95 -1.12
CA VAL A 121 20.50 11.93 -0.63
C VAL A 121 20.85 10.72 0.24
N ALA A 122 19.85 10.04 0.81
CA ALA A 122 20.08 8.86 1.64
C ALA A 122 18.90 7.89 1.64
N SER A 123 19.16 6.61 1.88
CA SER A 123 18.12 5.58 1.96
C SER A 123 18.44 4.47 2.94
N GLY A 124 17.44 4.05 3.70
CA GLY A 124 17.45 2.74 4.34
C GLY A 124 17.22 1.61 3.33
N TYR A 125 17.69 0.41 3.68
CA TYR A 125 17.48 -0.80 2.85
C TYR A 125 17.94 -0.65 1.40
N LEU A 126 18.96 0.14 1.14
CA LEU A 126 19.42 0.49 -0.23
C LEU A 126 19.72 -0.75 -1.08
N SER A 127 20.19 -1.83 -0.47
CA SER A 127 20.45 -3.11 -1.18
C SER A 127 19.19 -3.82 -1.71
N ARG A 128 17.99 -3.37 -1.31
CA ARG A 128 16.70 -3.89 -1.78
C ARG A 128 16.06 -3.03 -2.86
N ILE A 129 16.70 -1.92 -3.20
CA ILE A 129 16.19 -0.94 -4.17
C ILE A 129 16.97 -1.12 -5.46
N GLU A 130 16.25 -1.19 -6.59
CA GLU A 130 16.89 -1.21 -7.90
C GLU A 130 17.75 0.04 -8.09
N PRO A 131 19.03 -0.12 -8.50
CA PRO A 131 19.92 1.01 -8.70
C PRO A 131 19.36 2.03 -9.70
N ASP A 132 19.52 3.30 -9.38
CA ASP A 132 19.23 4.40 -10.29
C ASP A 132 20.55 5.02 -10.75
N SER A 133 20.75 5.15 -12.06
CA SER A 133 21.99 5.71 -12.63
C SER A 133 22.11 7.22 -12.37
N THR A 134 21.03 7.88 -11.99
CA THR A 134 20.94 9.33 -11.75
C THR A 134 21.07 9.70 -10.29
N ALA A 135 20.97 8.72 -9.36
CA ALA A 135 21.04 8.91 -7.92
C ALA A 135 22.13 8.06 -7.28
N ASN A 136 22.75 8.60 -6.24
CA ASN A 136 23.75 7.88 -5.45
C ASN A 136 23.53 8.14 -3.94
N PRO A 137 22.39 7.74 -3.38
CA PRO A 137 22.06 7.99 -2.00
C PRO A 137 23.00 7.27 -1.04
N VAL A 138 23.24 7.87 0.12
CA VAL A 138 23.99 7.25 1.22
C VAL A 138 23.18 6.11 1.81
N ASP A 139 23.79 4.94 1.99
CA ASP A 139 23.16 3.79 2.62
C ASP A 139 23.06 4.00 4.15
N LEU A 140 21.83 4.09 4.66
CA LEU A 140 21.53 4.29 6.09
C LEU A 140 21.45 2.97 6.87
N GLY A 141 21.64 1.81 6.22
CA GLY A 141 21.49 0.50 6.84
C GLY A 141 20.12 -0.13 6.61
N GLY A 142 19.68 -1.01 7.51
CA GLY A 142 18.47 -1.80 7.33
C GLY A 142 18.05 -2.57 8.59
N ASP A 143 17.86 -3.90 8.50
CA ASP A 143 17.34 -4.74 9.60
C ASP A 143 18.17 -4.66 10.90
N ALA A 144 19.45 -4.31 10.81
CA ALA A 144 20.33 -4.11 11.97
C ALA A 144 20.15 -2.75 12.65
N GLY A 145 19.35 -1.87 12.07
CA GLY A 145 19.09 -0.50 12.51
C GLY A 145 19.64 0.55 11.56
N MET A 146 19.35 1.79 11.89
CA MET A 146 19.79 2.98 11.14
C MET A 146 21.16 3.46 11.61
N ASP A 147 22.01 3.80 10.66
CA ASP A 147 23.27 4.54 10.90
C ASP A 147 22.97 6.05 10.91
N GLU A 148 22.81 6.60 12.12
CA GLU A 148 22.48 8.00 12.34
C GLU A 148 23.63 8.95 11.96
N GLU A 149 24.89 8.49 12.00
CA GLU A 149 26.04 9.30 11.55
C GLU A 149 25.98 9.50 10.04
N ARG A 150 25.62 8.45 9.31
CA ARG A 150 25.42 8.55 7.85
C ARG A 150 24.24 9.43 7.49
N LEU A 151 23.14 9.40 8.28
CA LEU A 151 22.03 10.33 8.09
C LEU A 151 22.48 11.79 8.24
N LEU A 152 23.29 12.10 9.26
CA LEU A 152 23.85 13.44 9.45
C LEU A 152 24.79 13.86 8.32
N ILE A 153 25.65 12.96 7.85
CA ILE A 153 26.61 13.25 6.77
C ILE A 153 25.90 13.43 5.43
N SER A 154 24.74 12.78 5.21
CA SER A 154 23.99 12.90 3.96
C SER A 154 23.46 14.30 3.70
N GLY A 155 23.30 15.13 4.75
CA GLY A 155 22.75 16.48 4.65
C GLY A 155 21.23 16.52 4.52
N ALA A 156 20.53 15.39 4.70
CA ALA A 156 19.07 15.34 4.54
C ALA A 156 18.34 16.36 5.42
N ASP A 157 17.42 17.10 4.82
CA ASP A 157 16.53 18.05 5.47
C ASP A 157 15.36 17.37 6.19
N VAL A 158 14.95 16.20 5.71
CA VAL A 158 13.87 15.41 6.28
C VAL A 158 14.09 13.92 6.00
N LEU A 159 13.73 13.08 6.97
CA LEU A 159 13.67 11.62 6.83
C LEU A 159 12.22 11.18 6.70
N THR A 160 11.84 10.58 5.59
CA THR A 160 10.53 9.98 5.44
C THR A 160 10.53 8.54 5.96
N SER A 161 9.55 8.18 6.78
CA SER A 161 9.44 6.88 7.44
C SER A 161 7.97 6.43 7.53
N TYR A 162 7.73 5.29 8.14
CA TYR A 162 6.40 4.76 8.43
C TYR A 162 6.11 4.81 9.94
N PRO A 163 4.84 4.93 10.38
CA PRO A 163 4.50 5.14 11.79
C PRO A 163 4.43 3.86 12.63
N PHE A 164 4.48 2.65 12.05
CA PHE A 164 4.41 1.41 12.83
C PHE A 164 5.77 1.00 13.40
N GLY A 165 5.74 0.31 14.54
CA GLY A 165 6.97 -0.10 15.26
C GLY A 165 7.57 1.06 16.06
N ASP A 166 8.86 1.31 15.88
CA ASP A 166 9.52 2.51 16.45
C ASP A 166 9.22 3.72 15.52
N PRO A 167 8.49 4.73 15.98
CA PRO A 167 8.19 5.94 15.18
C PRO A 167 9.41 6.81 14.92
N MET A 168 10.61 6.35 15.28
CA MET A 168 11.89 7.05 15.08
C MET A 168 11.98 8.44 15.68
N THR A 169 11.12 8.76 16.65
CA THR A 169 11.18 10.05 17.37
C THR A 169 12.54 10.24 18.07
N GLY A 170 13.16 9.16 18.53
CA GLY A 170 14.51 9.16 19.07
C GLY A 170 15.58 9.57 18.04
N VAL A 171 15.42 9.18 16.78
CA VAL A 171 16.32 9.58 15.68
C VAL A 171 16.26 11.08 15.49
N SER A 172 15.06 11.67 15.37
CA SER A 172 14.91 13.13 15.24
C SER A 172 15.51 13.89 16.40
N GLN A 173 15.34 13.40 17.63
CA GLN A 173 15.92 14.05 18.83
C GLN A 173 17.46 14.02 18.86
N ARG A 174 18.10 12.94 18.38
CA ARG A 174 19.56 12.79 18.38
C ARG A 174 20.23 13.47 17.20
N THR A 175 19.60 13.41 16.04
CA THR A 175 20.18 13.92 14.79
C THR A 175 19.75 15.36 14.48
N GLY A 176 18.60 15.80 15.00
CA GLY A 176 17.98 17.05 14.60
C GLY A 176 17.29 17.00 13.23
N VAL A 177 17.39 15.89 12.50
CA VAL A 177 16.67 15.71 11.23
C VAL A 177 15.22 15.37 11.56
N PRO A 178 14.24 16.15 11.07
CA PRO A 178 12.82 15.84 11.26
C PRO A 178 12.45 14.50 10.64
N VAL A 179 11.65 13.69 11.34
CA VAL A 179 11.13 12.42 10.83
C VAL A 179 9.66 12.58 10.46
N MET A 180 9.35 12.45 9.18
CA MET A 180 8.00 12.50 8.64
C MET A 180 7.48 11.09 8.44
N ALA A 181 6.60 10.64 9.34
CA ALA A 181 5.98 9.32 9.25
C ALA A 181 4.73 9.39 8.37
N MET A 182 4.69 8.56 7.33
CA MET A 182 3.60 8.43 6.37
C MET A 182 3.00 7.04 6.45
N ALA A 183 1.67 6.95 6.29
CA ALA A 183 0.92 5.71 6.39
C ALA A 183 0.20 5.38 5.08
N GLU A 184 0.83 5.60 3.94
CA GLU A 184 0.27 5.31 2.62
C GLU A 184 -0.20 3.84 2.49
N TYR A 185 0.48 2.93 3.20
CA TYR A 185 0.12 1.51 3.24
C TYR A 185 -1.22 1.24 3.94
N ALA A 186 -1.70 2.16 4.77
CA ALA A 186 -2.97 2.04 5.50
C ALA A 186 -4.18 2.49 4.67
N GLU A 187 -3.96 3.15 3.53
CA GLU A 187 -5.03 3.56 2.63
C GLU A 187 -5.83 2.36 2.12
N ALA A 188 -7.15 2.42 2.28
CA ALA A 188 -8.05 1.38 1.83
C ALA A 188 -8.32 1.43 0.32
N HIS A 189 -8.07 2.59 -0.32
CA HIS A 189 -8.28 2.77 -1.75
C HIS A 189 -6.94 2.78 -2.50
N PRO A 190 -6.78 2.02 -3.61
CA PRO A 190 -5.54 2.01 -4.39
C PRO A 190 -5.11 3.41 -4.87
N LEU A 191 -6.06 4.23 -5.31
CA LEU A 191 -5.79 5.62 -5.70
C LEU A 191 -5.41 6.49 -4.50
N GLY A 192 -5.99 6.27 -3.31
CA GLY A 192 -5.59 6.99 -2.09
C GLY A 192 -4.12 6.72 -1.75
N ARG A 193 -3.69 5.46 -1.85
CA ARG A 193 -2.30 5.09 -1.65
C ARG A 193 -1.37 5.76 -2.66
N ALA A 194 -1.73 5.76 -3.95
CA ALA A 194 -0.94 6.39 -5.01
C ALA A 194 -0.91 7.92 -4.89
N GLU A 195 -1.95 8.54 -4.34
CA GLU A 195 -2.05 10.00 -4.20
C GLU A 195 -1.01 10.59 -3.25
N PHE A 196 -0.36 9.77 -2.41
CA PHE A 196 0.80 10.19 -1.61
C PHE A 196 1.97 10.71 -2.45
N VAL A 197 1.99 10.50 -3.77
CA VAL A 197 2.94 11.16 -4.69
C VAL A 197 2.90 12.68 -4.54
N LYS A 198 1.76 13.26 -4.17
CA LYS A 198 1.61 14.71 -3.93
C LYS A 198 2.37 15.17 -2.66
N VAL A 199 2.52 14.30 -1.66
CA VAL A 199 3.36 14.61 -0.49
C VAL A 199 4.81 14.81 -0.92
N PHE A 200 5.31 13.94 -1.81
CA PHE A 200 6.67 14.06 -2.35
C PHE A 200 6.80 15.27 -3.29
N GLY A 201 5.78 15.54 -4.11
CA GLY A 201 5.73 16.79 -4.89
C GLY A 201 5.79 18.04 -4.03
N TRP A 202 5.10 18.04 -2.87
CA TRP A 202 5.15 19.14 -1.91
C TRP A 202 6.53 19.28 -1.24
N LEU A 203 7.17 18.18 -0.84
CA LEU A 203 8.49 18.18 -0.23
C LEU A 203 9.59 18.69 -1.17
N THR A 204 9.51 18.34 -2.45
CA THR A 204 10.56 18.58 -3.43
C THR A 204 10.28 19.78 -4.36
N GLY A 205 9.14 20.46 -4.20
CA GLY A 205 8.73 21.55 -5.10
C GLY A 205 8.20 21.08 -6.46
N HIS A 206 8.03 19.77 -6.68
CA HIS A 206 7.60 19.16 -7.95
C HIS A 206 6.11 18.80 -7.96
N MET A 207 5.24 19.71 -7.46
CA MET A 207 3.79 19.48 -7.41
C MET A 207 3.16 19.26 -8.80
N LYS A 208 3.69 19.90 -9.83
CA LYS A 208 3.16 19.74 -11.21
C LYS A 208 3.41 18.34 -11.76
N GLU A 209 4.57 17.79 -11.47
CA GLU A 209 4.98 16.44 -11.84
C GLU A 209 4.12 15.44 -11.06
N ALA A 210 3.94 15.65 -9.76
CA ALA A 210 3.07 14.82 -8.91
C ALA A 210 1.62 14.82 -9.40
N ASP A 211 1.06 15.98 -9.74
CA ASP A 211 -0.29 16.08 -10.28
C ASP A 211 -0.41 15.41 -11.67
N ALA A 212 0.58 15.59 -12.53
CA ALA A 212 0.59 14.96 -13.85
C ALA A 212 0.60 13.43 -13.75
N VAL A 213 1.47 12.88 -12.90
CA VAL A 213 1.55 11.45 -12.61
C VAL A 213 0.22 10.96 -12.04
N PHE A 214 -0.28 11.59 -10.98
CA PHE A 214 -1.51 11.16 -10.33
C PHE A 214 -2.72 11.21 -11.26
N ASN A 215 -2.90 12.29 -12.01
CA ASN A 215 -4.02 12.42 -12.95
C ASN A 215 -3.98 11.37 -14.07
N SER A 216 -2.79 11.02 -14.55
CA SER A 216 -2.62 9.98 -15.57
C SER A 216 -3.04 8.60 -15.02
N LEU A 217 -2.49 8.20 -13.86
CA LEU A 217 -2.81 6.91 -13.27
C LEU A 217 -4.28 6.80 -12.80
N GLU A 218 -4.85 7.89 -12.28
CA GLU A 218 -6.26 7.93 -11.91
C GLU A 218 -7.18 7.73 -13.13
N SER A 219 -6.89 8.42 -14.23
CA SER A 219 -7.66 8.25 -15.48
C SER A 219 -7.62 6.81 -15.97
N ALA A 220 -6.42 6.20 -16.01
CA ALA A 220 -6.25 4.81 -16.43
C ALA A 220 -6.95 3.82 -15.47
N TYR A 221 -6.89 4.07 -14.17
CA TYR A 221 -7.59 3.25 -13.17
C TYR A 221 -9.11 3.29 -13.34
N LEU A 222 -9.66 4.48 -13.53
CA LEU A 222 -11.11 4.66 -13.71
C LEU A 222 -11.60 4.07 -15.03
N GLU A 223 -10.78 4.11 -16.09
CA GLU A 223 -11.07 3.43 -17.36
C GLU A 223 -11.10 1.90 -17.19
N ALA A 224 -10.10 1.32 -16.54
CA ALA A 224 -10.06 -0.11 -16.25
C ALA A 224 -11.27 -0.54 -15.40
N LYS A 225 -11.63 0.25 -14.37
CA LYS A 225 -12.81 0.01 -13.55
C LYS A 225 -14.11 0.07 -14.37
N ALA A 226 -14.24 1.02 -15.28
CA ALA A 226 -15.45 1.12 -16.14
C ALA A 226 -15.59 -0.13 -17.04
N ILE A 227 -14.48 -0.64 -17.59
CA ILE A 227 -14.47 -1.90 -18.34
C ILE A 227 -14.92 -3.05 -17.42
N ALA A 228 -14.35 -3.17 -16.23
CA ALA A 228 -14.71 -4.20 -15.26
C ALA A 228 -16.21 -4.21 -14.92
N MET A 229 -16.78 -3.02 -14.66
CA MET A 229 -18.21 -2.92 -14.36
C MET A 229 -19.09 -3.33 -15.54
N SER A 230 -18.71 -2.94 -16.76
CA SER A 230 -19.42 -3.36 -17.96
C SER A 230 -19.38 -4.88 -18.20
N GLU A 231 -18.24 -5.52 -17.94
CA GLU A 231 -18.13 -6.99 -18.06
C GLU A 231 -18.89 -7.70 -16.93
N ALA A 232 -18.82 -7.20 -15.71
CA ALA A 232 -19.58 -7.74 -14.58
C ALA A 232 -21.10 -7.69 -14.77
N GLU A 233 -21.62 -6.68 -15.49
CA GLU A 233 -23.05 -6.61 -15.86
C GLU A 233 -23.44 -7.72 -16.85
N LYS A 234 -22.52 -8.17 -17.71
CA LYS A 234 -22.78 -9.19 -18.74
C LYS A 234 -22.59 -10.61 -18.22
N GLU A 235 -21.54 -10.83 -17.43
CA GLU A 235 -21.06 -12.16 -17.06
C GLU A 235 -21.29 -12.49 -15.58
N GLY A 236 -21.68 -11.52 -14.76
CA GLY A 236 -21.75 -11.62 -13.31
C GLY A 236 -20.45 -11.22 -12.64
N ARG A 237 -20.41 -11.32 -11.31
CA ARG A 237 -19.27 -10.98 -10.49
C ARG A 237 -18.62 -12.25 -9.94
N PRO A 238 -17.44 -12.66 -10.44
CA PRO A 238 -16.73 -13.81 -9.90
C PRO A 238 -16.36 -13.58 -8.41
N ILE A 239 -16.56 -14.63 -7.60
CA ILE A 239 -16.19 -14.59 -6.17
C ILE A 239 -14.72 -14.98 -6.04
N VAL A 240 -13.90 -14.08 -5.46
CA VAL A 240 -12.47 -14.25 -5.32
C VAL A 240 -12.10 -14.63 -3.89
N PHE A 241 -11.47 -15.80 -3.74
CA PHE A 241 -10.84 -16.26 -2.51
C PHE A 241 -9.37 -15.81 -2.47
N THR A 242 -8.90 -15.32 -1.32
CA THR A 242 -7.48 -14.97 -1.12
C THR A 242 -7.07 -15.08 0.35
N GLY A 243 -5.79 -14.99 0.61
CA GLY A 243 -5.20 -15.08 1.94
C GLY A 243 -4.00 -16.01 1.99
N SER A 244 -3.62 -16.41 3.19
CA SER A 244 -2.49 -17.33 3.41
C SER A 244 -2.65 -18.12 4.69
N SER A 245 -2.09 -19.33 4.70
CA SER A 245 -2.00 -20.16 5.91
C SER A 245 -0.92 -19.61 6.84
N LYS A 246 -1.27 -19.35 8.11
CA LYS A 246 -0.34 -18.91 9.15
C LYS A 246 -0.70 -19.53 10.49
N GLY A 247 0.22 -20.29 11.07
CA GLY A 247 0.03 -20.88 12.39
C GLY A 247 -1.18 -21.83 12.51
N GLY A 248 -1.55 -22.51 11.43
CA GLY A 248 -2.68 -23.44 11.39
C GLY A 248 -4.05 -22.79 11.14
N LYS A 249 -4.08 -21.47 10.98
CA LYS A 249 -5.28 -20.70 10.59
C LYS A 249 -5.08 -20.07 9.23
N TRP A 250 -6.18 -19.75 8.57
CA TRP A 250 -6.16 -18.94 7.37
C TRP A 250 -6.25 -17.47 7.74
N THR A 251 -5.33 -16.66 7.22
CA THR A 251 -5.34 -15.20 7.39
C THR A 251 -5.77 -14.58 6.07
N ALA A 252 -6.91 -13.90 6.07
CA ALA A 252 -7.48 -13.23 4.90
C ALA A 252 -7.51 -11.70 5.14
N PRO A 253 -7.20 -10.86 4.14
CA PRO A 253 -7.38 -9.41 4.25
C PRO A 253 -8.79 -9.03 4.70
N ALA A 254 -8.93 -7.97 5.50
CA ALA A 254 -10.25 -7.51 5.92
C ALA A 254 -11.07 -6.96 4.75
N GLY A 255 -12.40 -7.14 4.82
CA GLY A 255 -13.31 -6.81 3.72
C GLY A 255 -13.51 -5.31 3.44
N ASP A 256 -12.92 -4.44 4.25
CA ASP A 256 -12.89 -2.98 4.11
C ASP A 256 -11.50 -2.46 3.67
N GLY A 257 -10.55 -3.35 3.38
CA GLY A 257 -9.19 -2.99 3.02
C GLY A 257 -8.93 -2.94 1.51
N LEU A 258 -7.67 -2.62 1.18
CA LEU A 258 -7.16 -2.44 -0.18
C LEU A 258 -7.49 -3.62 -1.12
N VAL A 259 -7.28 -4.85 -0.65
CA VAL A 259 -7.50 -6.07 -1.48
C VAL A 259 -8.97 -6.23 -1.82
N ALA A 260 -9.86 -6.07 -0.84
CA ALA A 260 -11.31 -6.15 -1.07
C ALA A 260 -11.77 -5.07 -2.06
N ARG A 261 -11.22 -3.86 -1.94
CA ARG A 261 -11.52 -2.76 -2.86
C ARG A 261 -11.04 -3.04 -4.27
N LEU A 262 -9.82 -3.51 -4.43
CA LEU A 262 -9.25 -3.82 -5.74
C LEU A 262 -10.05 -4.92 -6.45
N ILE A 263 -10.45 -5.99 -5.73
CA ILE A 263 -11.32 -7.04 -6.27
C ILE A 263 -12.68 -6.48 -6.69
N ALA A 264 -13.29 -5.62 -5.87
CA ALA A 264 -14.59 -5.02 -6.19
C ALA A 264 -14.51 -4.10 -7.42
N ASP A 265 -13.45 -3.30 -7.53
CA ASP A 265 -13.22 -2.40 -8.67
C ASP A 265 -12.86 -3.19 -9.96
N ALA A 266 -12.32 -4.41 -9.82
CA ALA A 266 -12.12 -5.36 -10.93
C ALA A 266 -13.39 -6.12 -11.34
N GLY A 267 -14.56 -5.75 -10.81
CA GLY A 267 -15.83 -6.40 -11.14
C GLY A 267 -16.08 -7.72 -10.42
N GLY A 268 -15.24 -8.10 -9.45
CA GLY A 268 -15.41 -9.31 -8.64
C GLY A 268 -16.19 -9.06 -7.35
N GLU A 269 -16.41 -10.15 -6.59
CA GLU A 269 -16.85 -10.13 -5.20
C GLU A 269 -15.76 -10.75 -4.32
N TYR A 270 -15.48 -10.14 -3.19
CA TYR A 270 -14.49 -10.69 -2.26
C TYR A 270 -15.14 -11.73 -1.34
N ALA A 271 -14.55 -12.93 -1.24
CA ALA A 271 -15.10 -14.01 -0.41
C ALA A 271 -15.29 -13.62 1.05
N PHE A 272 -14.38 -12.82 1.60
CA PHE A 272 -14.39 -12.34 2.97
C PHE A 272 -14.83 -10.87 3.06
N ASP A 273 -15.81 -10.45 2.26
CA ASP A 273 -16.37 -9.10 2.37
C ASP A 273 -16.93 -8.85 3.78
N SER A 274 -17.04 -7.57 4.16
CA SER A 274 -17.41 -7.18 5.53
C SER A 274 -18.78 -7.76 5.97
N ARG A 275 -19.74 -7.92 5.05
CA ARG A 275 -21.06 -8.46 5.38
C ARG A 275 -21.01 -9.96 5.66
N ARG A 276 -20.27 -10.72 4.82
CA ARG A 276 -20.06 -12.16 5.01
C ARG A 276 -19.25 -12.42 6.28
N ALA A 277 -18.20 -11.63 6.51
CA ALA A 277 -17.36 -11.73 7.68
C ALA A 277 -18.15 -11.47 8.98
N GLU A 278 -19.01 -10.44 9.01
CA GLU A 278 -19.89 -10.11 10.12
C GLU A 278 -20.94 -11.22 10.35
N ALA A 279 -21.57 -11.70 9.28
CA ALA A 279 -22.59 -12.74 9.36
C ALA A 279 -22.06 -14.06 9.93
N LEU A 280 -20.79 -14.38 9.71
CA LEU A 280 -20.11 -15.59 10.17
C LEU A 280 -19.29 -15.38 11.46
N GLY A 281 -19.28 -14.14 11.97
CA GLY A 281 -18.55 -13.81 13.19
C GLY A 281 -17.05 -14.02 13.09
N LEU A 282 -16.44 -13.70 11.93
CA LEU A 282 -15.00 -13.86 11.76
C LEU A 282 -14.22 -12.97 12.73
N ASN A 283 -13.16 -13.53 13.29
CA ASN A 283 -12.29 -12.79 14.20
C ASN A 283 -11.38 -11.83 13.42
N ARG A 284 -11.54 -10.52 13.66
CA ARG A 284 -10.68 -9.50 13.05
C ARG A 284 -9.43 -9.28 13.92
N VAL A 285 -8.26 -9.38 13.29
CA VAL A 285 -6.96 -9.13 13.92
C VAL A 285 -6.21 -8.10 13.06
N GLY A 286 -6.25 -6.85 13.47
CA GLY A 286 -5.69 -5.74 12.70
C GLY A 286 -6.34 -5.62 11.32
N PRO A 287 -5.55 -5.59 10.24
CA PRO A 287 -6.04 -5.46 8.86
C PRO A 287 -6.53 -6.80 8.26
N ASN A 288 -6.64 -7.87 9.05
CA ASN A 288 -6.98 -9.21 8.55
C ASN A 288 -8.09 -9.86 9.36
N TYR A 289 -8.69 -10.90 8.78
CA TYR A 289 -9.48 -11.90 9.49
C TYR A 289 -8.66 -13.17 9.76
N GLU A 290 -8.82 -13.77 10.92
CA GLU A 290 -8.42 -15.16 11.18
C GLU A 290 -9.61 -16.07 10.93
N VAL A 291 -9.44 -17.06 10.04
CA VAL A 291 -10.50 -17.95 9.57
C VAL A 291 -10.10 -19.39 9.86
N GLU A 292 -10.98 -20.16 10.46
CA GLU A 292 -10.76 -21.59 10.72
C GLU A 292 -10.90 -22.42 9.44
N ALA A 293 -10.23 -23.57 9.37
CA ALA A 293 -10.17 -24.40 8.16
C ALA A 293 -11.57 -24.83 7.65
N GLU A 294 -12.50 -25.14 8.57
CA GLU A 294 -13.86 -25.52 8.23
C GLU A 294 -14.63 -24.34 7.59
N GLN A 295 -14.41 -23.14 8.06
CA GLN A 295 -14.98 -21.92 7.46
C GLN A 295 -14.38 -21.65 6.08
N CYS A 296 -13.05 -21.83 5.93
CA CYS A 296 -12.39 -21.70 4.62
C CYS A 296 -12.99 -22.64 3.59
N ALA A 297 -13.26 -23.88 3.95
CA ALA A 297 -13.88 -24.85 3.04
C ALA A 297 -15.28 -24.41 2.56
N LEU A 298 -16.06 -23.77 3.44
CA LEU A 298 -17.37 -23.22 3.07
C LEU A 298 -17.24 -22.04 2.10
N PHE A 299 -16.35 -21.09 2.40
CA PHE A 299 -16.10 -19.96 1.48
C PHE A 299 -15.56 -20.43 0.13
N ALA A 300 -14.55 -21.31 0.14
CA ALA A 300 -13.91 -21.79 -1.07
C ALA A 300 -14.86 -22.54 -2.00
N ALA A 301 -15.87 -23.21 -1.45
CA ALA A 301 -16.87 -23.94 -2.26
C ALA A 301 -17.68 -23.01 -3.18
N GLU A 302 -17.88 -21.76 -2.80
CA GLU A 302 -18.66 -20.76 -3.53
C GLU A 302 -17.79 -19.86 -4.43
N CYS A 303 -16.44 -19.99 -4.37
CA CYS A 303 -15.54 -19.10 -5.09
C CYS A 303 -15.25 -19.56 -6.51
N ASP A 304 -15.14 -18.61 -7.43
CA ASP A 304 -14.79 -18.81 -8.83
C ASP A 304 -13.29 -18.70 -9.08
N ALA A 305 -12.58 -17.97 -8.20
CA ALA A 305 -11.16 -17.69 -8.36
C ALA A 305 -10.40 -17.76 -7.03
N PHE A 306 -9.13 -18.19 -7.10
CA PHE A 306 -8.17 -18.09 -6.00
C PHE A 306 -6.98 -17.22 -6.43
N GLY A 307 -6.76 -16.12 -5.72
CA GLY A 307 -5.67 -15.19 -5.98
C GLY A 307 -4.74 -15.01 -4.80
N LYS A 308 -3.44 -14.84 -5.05
CA LYS A 308 -2.45 -14.68 -3.99
C LYS A 308 -1.26 -13.81 -4.39
N VAL A 309 -0.72 -13.06 -3.43
CA VAL A 309 0.61 -12.47 -3.51
C VAL A 309 1.60 -13.43 -2.87
N VAL A 310 2.64 -13.83 -3.60
CA VAL A 310 3.66 -14.80 -3.17
C VAL A 310 5.06 -14.21 -3.30
N HIS A 311 6.04 -14.82 -2.64
CA HIS A 311 7.45 -14.60 -2.90
C HIS A 311 8.11 -15.94 -3.20
N ALA A 312 8.26 -16.26 -4.46
CA ALA A 312 8.70 -17.57 -4.93
C ALA A 312 9.78 -17.41 -6.01
N ALA A 313 11.06 -17.52 -5.62
CA ALA A 313 12.20 -17.36 -6.55
C ALA A 313 12.25 -18.46 -7.64
N GLU A 314 11.65 -19.63 -7.39
CA GLU A 314 11.57 -20.75 -8.33
C GLU A 314 10.22 -20.82 -9.07
N GLY A 315 9.39 -19.77 -8.91
CA GLY A 315 8.01 -19.74 -9.42
C GLY A 315 6.99 -20.31 -8.43
N TRP A 316 5.71 -20.13 -8.72
CA TRP A 316 4.58 -20.63 -7.94
C TRP A 316 3.54 -21.27 -8.87
N THR A 317 3.10 -22.47 -8.52
CA THR A 317 2.29 -23.35 -9.37
C THR A 317 0.90 -23.61 -8.78
N VAL A 318 0.00 -24.18 -9.58
CA VAL A 318 -1.29 -24.70 -9.09
C VAL A 318 -1.10 -25.75 -8.00
N SER A 319 -0.04 -26.57 -8.08
CA SER A 319 0.28 -27.55 -7.02
C SER A 319 0.59 -26.90 -5.68
N ASP A 320 1.28 -25.75 -5.70
CA ASP A 320 1.55 -24.96 -4.48
C ASP A 320 0.27 -24.36 -3.92
N ALA A 321 -0.61 -23.86 -4.81
CA ALA A 321 -1.93 -23.35 -4.42
C ALA A 321 -2.77 -24.42 -3.72
N VAL A 322 -2.86 -25.63 -4.28
CA VAL A 322 -3.58 -26.77 -3.70
C VAL A 322 -2.96 -27.20 -2.36
N SER A 323 -1.64 -27.20 -2.26
CA SER A 323 -0.94 -27.57 -1.02
C SER A 323 -1.24 -26.58 0.12
N GLU A 324 -1.40 -25.31 -0.20
CA GLU A 324 -1.68 -24.25 0.79
C GLU A 324 -3.17 -24.15 1.12
N ALA A 325 -4.05 -24.31 0.13
CA ALA A 325 -5.50 -24.22 0.27
C ALA A 325 -6.18 -25.51 -0.22
N PRO A 326 -6.01 -26.65 0.48
CA PRO A 326 -6.49 -27.96 0.01
C PRO A 326 -8.01 -28.07 -0.05
N TRP A 327 -8.73 -27.13 0.51
CA TRP A 327 -10.19 -27.03 0.43
C TRP A 327 -10.67 -26.25 -0.82
N PHE A 328 -9.76 -25.61 -1.56
CA PHE A 328 -10.12 -24.93 -2.80
C PHE A 328 -9.98 -25.90 -3.98
N ASP A 329 -11.10 -26.20 -4.63
CA ASP A 329 -11.11 -26.98 -5.84
C ASP A 329 -10.67 -26.12 -7.02
N VAL A 330 -9.56 -26.46 -7.64
CA VAL A 330 -8.97 -25.69 -8.75
C VAL A 330 -9.56 -26.07 -10.12
N GLU A 331 -10.34 -27.17 -10.20
CA GLU A 331 -10.87 -27.65 -11.48
C GLU A 331 -11.91 -26.66 -12.05
N GLY A 332 -11.63 -26.14 -13.24
CA GLY A 332 -12.50 -25.18 -13.92
C GLY A 332 -12.54 -23.78 -13.30
N ARG A 333 -11.67 -23.48 -12.33
CA ARG A 333 -11.58 -22.19 -11.64
C ARG A 333 -10.31 -21.44 -12.00
N VAL A 334 -10.35 -20.12 -11.83
CA VAL A 334 -9.18 -19.26 -12.09
C VAL A 334 -8.25 -19.29 -10.87
N VAL A 335 -6.99 -19.67 -11.09
CA VAL A 335 -5.93 -19.51 -10.09
C VAL A 335 -4.93 -18.48 -10.62
N PHE A 336 -4.63 -17.47 -9.83
CA PHE A 336 -3.72 -16.41 -10.23
C PHE A 336 -2.82 -15.96 -9.07
N HIS A 337 -1.69 -15.36 -9.41
CA HIS A 337 -0.76 -14.86 -8.39
C HIS A 337 -0.04 -13.59 -8.85
N CYS A 338 0.51 -12.88 -7.87
CA CYS A 338 1.53 -11.86 -8.06
C CYS A 338 2.81 -12.35 -7.36
N ASN A 339 3.91 -12.54 -8.10
CA ASN A 339 5.16 -13.01 -7.52
C ASN A 339 6.12 -11.86 -7.25
N THR A 340 6.29 -11.51 -5.99
CA THR A 340 7.16 -10.40 -5.54
C THR A 340 8.66 -10.68 -5.72
N ALA A 341 9.05 -11.87 -6.19
CA ALA A 341 10.40 -12.15 -6.63
C ALA A 341 10.65 -11.72 -8.10
N GLU A 342 9.58 -11.45 -8.86
CA GLU A 342 9.62 -11.10 -10.28
C GLU A 342 9.22 -9.64 -10.52
N VAL A 343 8.33 -9.09 -9.67
CA VAL A 343 7.80 -7.73 -9.81
C VAL A 343 7.89 -6.93 -8.51
N ASP A 344 8.07 -5.63 -8.62
CA ASP A 344 8.12 -4.72 -7.47
C ASP A 344 6.71 -4.36 -6.98
N TYR A 345 6.04 -5.35 -6.37
CA TYR A 345 4.69 -5.21 -5.82
C TYR A 345 4.61 -4.22 -4.64
N PHE A 346 5.66 -4.14 -3.82
CA PHE A 346 5.68 -3.28 -2.64
C PHE A 346 6.21 -1.87 -2.90
N GLY A 347 6.82 -1.63 -4.06
CA GLY A 347 7.32 -0.33 -4.46
C GLY A 347 6.56 0.22 -5.67
N GLN A 348 7.00 -0.08 -6.88
CA GLN A 348 6.46 0.50 -8.12
C GLN A 348 4.95 0.29 -8.30
N ALA A 349 4.40 -0.86 -7.90
CA ALA A 349 2.97 -1.15 -8.01
C ALA A 349 2.08 -0.16 -7.23
N ILE A 350 2.62 0.59 -6.26
CA ILE A 350 1.89 1.64 -5.54
C ILE A 350 1.45 2.75 -6.51
N LEU A 351 2.31 3.07 -7.48
CA LEU A 351 2.04 4.08 -8.52
C LEU A 351 1.46 3.48 -9.81
N GLU A 352 1.23 2.17 -9.82
CA GLU A 352 0.64 1.47 -10.96
C GLU A 352 -0.64 0.68 -10.57
N PRO A 353 -1.54 1.26 -9.74
CA PRO A 353 -2.77 0.58 -9.33
C PRO A 353 -3.68 0.27 -10.52
N HIS A 354 -3.58 1.03 -11.60
CA HIS A 354 -4.29 0.81 -12.86
C HIS A 354 -3.83 -0.47 -13.56
N GLU A 355 -2.53 -0.80 -13.49
CA GLU A 355 -1.99 -2.04 -14.06
C GLU A 355 -2.45 -3.26 -13.24
N MET A 356 -2.37 -3.17 -11.90
CA MET A 356 -2.91 -4.21 -11.01
C MET A 356 -4.41 -4.45 -11.27
N LEU A 357 -5.17 -3.37 -11.41
CA LEU A 357 -6.61 -3.45 -11.69
C LEU A 357 -6.87 -4.09 -13.04
N ALA A 358 -6.18 -3.66 -14.10
CA ALA A 358 -6.36 -4.18 -15.44
C ALA A 358 -5.98 -5.67 -15.56
N ASP A 359 -4.96 -6.13 -14.83
CA ASP A 359 -4.63 -7.56 -14.73
C ASP A 359 -5.80 -8.35 -14.12
N LEU A 360 -6.33 -7.87 -12.99
CA LEU A 360 -7.47 -8.52 -12.32
C LEU A 360 -8.73 -8.50 -13.19
N VAL A 361 -9.01 -7.40 -13.89
CA VAL A 361 -10.13 -7.34 -14.84
C VAL A 361 -10.03 -8.45 -15.87
N HIS A 362 -8.84 -8.62 -16.45
CA HIS A 362 -8.65 -9.67 -17.47
C HIS A 362 -8.71 -11.09 -16.91
N LEU A 363 -8.22 -11.30 -15.68
CA LEU A 363 -8.28 -12.59 -14.99
C LEU A 363 -9.71 -12.98 -14.61
N LEU A 364 -10.51 -12.01 -14.16
CA LEU A 364 -11.88 -12.23 -13.71
C LEU A 364 -12.90 -12.19 -14.87
N HIS A 365 -12.60 -11.43 -15.93
CA HIS A 365 -13.44 -11.22 -17.10
C HIS A 365 -12.60 -11.40 -18.38
N PRO A 366 -12.30 -12.64 -18.79
CA PRO A 366 -11.44 -12.91 -19.95
C PRO A 366 -11.98 -12.35 -21.28
N SER A 367 -13.29 -12.07 -21.37
CA SER A 367 -13.91 -11.43 -22.54
C SER A 367 -13.52 -9.95 -22.71
N SER A 368 -12.98 -9.30 -21.67
CA SER A 368 -12.55 -7.90 -21.69
C SER A 368 -11.38 -7.61 -22.66
N GLY A 369 -10.77 -8.65 -23.20
CA GLY A 369 -9.69 -8.58 -24.18
C GLY A 369 -8.43 -9.29 -23.71
N ARG A 370 -7.42 -9.32 -24.58
CA ARG A 370 -6.11 -9.90 -24.25
C ARG A 370 -5.12 -8.79 -23.88
N ARG A 371 -4.34 -9.00 -22.79
CA ARG A 371 -3.20 -8.15 -22.44
C ARG A 371 -2.04 -8.99 -21.95
N ASP A 372 -0.87 -8.41 -21.94
CA ASP A 372 0.28 -8.92 -21.20
C ASP A 372 0.11 -8.53 -19.74
N PHE A 373 0.27 -9.48 -18.83
CA PHE A 373 0.15 -9.25 -17.39
C PHE A 373 1.39 -8.55 -16.85
N VAL A 374 1.18 -7.60 -15.94
CA VAL A 374 2.27 -6.83 -15.30
C VAL A 374 2.52 -7.33 -13.88
N TYR A 375 1.47 -7.45 -13.07
CA TYR A 375 1.57 -7.85 -11.65
C TYR A 375 0.90 -9.18 -11.37
N PHE A 376 -0.39 -9.29 -11.71
CA PHE A 376 -1.16 -10.50 -11.49
C PHE A 376 -1.26 -11.32 -12.77
N GLN A 377 -0.90 -12.60 -12.71
CA GLN A 377 -0.90 -13.48 -13.86
C GLN A 377 -1.57 -14.82 -13.55
N PRO A 378 -2.10 -15.53 -14.56
CA PRO A 378 -2.61 -16.88 -14.36
C PRO A 378 -1.52 -17.80 -13.82
N THR A 379 -1.88 -18.65 -12.86
CA THR A 379 -0.95 -19.65 -12.33
C THR A 379 -0.88 -20.85 -13.25
N THR A 380 0.33 -21.23 -13.64
CA THR A 380 0.56 -22.41 -14.48
C THR A 380 0.40 -23.71 -13.68
N PRO A 381 0.00 -24.81 -14.35
CA PRO A 381 -0.13 -26.14 -13.74
C PRO A 381 1.11 -26.65 -13.05
#